data_29e6669d52dcc58ea155f3e7b4158126
#
_entry.id   29e6669d52dcc58ea155f3e7b4158126
#
_cell.length_a   1.000
_cell.length_b   1.000
_cell.length_c   1.000
_cell.angle_alpha   90.00
_cell.angle_beta   90.00
_cell.angle_gamma   90.00
#
_symmetry.space_group_name_H-M   'P 1'
#
loop_
_entity.id
_entity.type
_entity.pdbx_description
1 polymer ?
#
loop_
_entity_poly.entity_id
_entity_poly.type
_entity_poly.pdbx_seq_one_letter_code
_entity_poly.pdbx_strand_id
1 'polypeptide(L)'
;MKYDNINNKMNVFIFKNKKFQQFQSSQINVGDIILIKDNNEIPCDIIILDSNTYDGICYVETSTLDGEKTLKNKNNNNTYGIFCNKNSTKFKDILNTNFDLNISGHGQSDFPNNILNKCDGYLKLVINGNLIEFPFNISNILLKGSILKNSGWVIGMALYTGCNNKIILNNKLPTLKLSKIEKKMNKFLVGIFIFQMILCSSSSILYRIFYYKHKQFYDRFITLKYNINVESLLVFFTYFLLLNTLIPISLIVTLEIVKLFLSFFINWDIKMFSFVKQKFSKVNSISILEELGNVDYIFSDKTGTLTSNKMIFKYAIIDKKIFKYNNNIQNNYNLKIFQIFFFHLLQK
;
A
#
# COMPACT_ATOMS: atom_id res chain seq x y z
N MET A 1 -6.24 -7.68 -3.57
CA MET A 1 -6.40 -8.98 -4.30
C MET A 1 -6.34 -8.85 -5.82
N LYS A 2 -7.20 -8.05 -6.52
CA LYS A 2 -7.16 -8.01 -8.00
C LYS A 2 -5.87 -7.36 -8.55
N TYR A 3 -5.40 -6.28 -7.94
CA TYR A 3 -4.15 -5.60 -8.30
C TYR A 3 -2.91 -6.46 -7.97
N ASP A 4 -2.91 -7.11 -6.82
CA ASP A 4 -1.80 -7.99 -6.42
C ASP A 4 -1.65 -9.17 -7.39
N ASN A 5 -2.77 -9.73 -7.87
CA ASN A 5 -2.75 -10.78 -8.87
C ASN A 5 -2.23 -10.31 -10.24
N ILE A 6 -2.47 -9.04 -10.61
CA ILE A 6 -1.92 -8.46 -11.85
C ILE A 6 -0.41 -8.28 -11.69
N ASN A 7 0.05 -7.71 -10.58
CA ASN A 7 1.47 -7.48 -10.34
C ASN A 7 2.26 -8.79 -10.21
N ASN A 8 1.68 -9.81 -9.58
CA ASN A 8 2.30 -11.13 -9.47
C ASN A 8 2.44 -11.87 -10.82
N LYS A 9 1.64 -11.48 -11.82
CA LYS A 9 1.70 -12.05 -13.18
C LYS A 9 2.55 -11.21 -14.16
N MET A 10 3.19 -10.13 -13.70
CA MET A 10 4.07 -9.35 -14.56
C MET A 10 5.25 -10.20 -15.04
N ASN A 11 5.59 -10.05 -16.33
CA ASN A 11 6.72 -10.74 -16.91
C ASN A 11 8.03 -10.05 -16.54
N VAL A 12 8.98 -10.80 -16.04
CA VAL A 12 10.32 -10.37 -15.65
C VAL A 12 11.36 -11.24 -16.34
N PHE A 13 12.55 -10.71 -16.59
CA PHE A 13 13.65 -11.46 -17.19
C PHE A 13 14.64 -11.83 -16.10
N ILE A 14 14.79 -13.13 -15.84
CA ILE A 14 15.70 -13.69 -14.85
C ILE A 14 16.85 -14.40 -15.58
N PHE A 15 18.05 -14.21 -15.09
CA PHE A 15 19.24 -14.87 -15.60
C PHE A 15 19.30 -16.34 -15.13
N LYS A 16 19.11 -17.28 -16.06
CA LYS A 16 19.20 -18.72 -15.83
C LYS A 16 19.83 -19.39 -17.05
N ASN A 17 20.65 -20.40 -16.81
CA ASN A 17 21.30 -21.17 -17.88
C ASN A 17 22.06 -20.27 -18.88
N LYS A 18 22.87 -19.34 -18.35
CA LYS A 18 23.73 -18.41 -19.13
C LYS A 18 22.97 -17.42 -20.03
N LYS A 19 21.65 -17.25 -19.87
CA LYS A 19 20.84 -16.29 -20.61
C LYS A 19 19.67 -15.75 -19.80
N PHE A 20 19.13 -14.59 -20.19
CA PHE A 20 17.92 -14.04 -19.61
C PHE A 20 16.69 -14.73 -20.19
N GLN A 21 15.86 -15.30 -19.33
CA GLN A 21 14.61 -15.97 -19.67
C GLN A 21 13.43 -15.27 -18.99
N GLN A 22 12.27 -15.36 -19.62
CA GLN A 22 11.06 -14.72 -19.12
C GLN A 22 10.37 -15.60 -18.07
N PHE A 23 10.08 -15.02 -16.90
CA PHE A 23 9.37 -15.64 -15.80
C PHE A 23 8.28 -14.71 -15.27
N GLN A 24 7.40 -15.21 -14.44
CA GLN A 24 6.46 -14.37 -13.71
C GLN A 24 7.12 -13.75 -12.47
N SER A 25 6.73 -12.55 -12.11
CA SER A 25 7.26 -11.82 -10.94
C SER A 25 7.09 -12.59 -9.62
N SER A 26 6.08 -13.47 -9.53
CA SER A 26 5.86 -14.37 -8.38
C SER A 26 6.94 -15.45 -8.21
N GLN A 27 7.75 -15.69 -9.23
CA GLN A 27 8.79 -16.74 -9.25
C GLN A 27 10.18 -16.22 -8.88
N ILE A 28 10.29 -14.93 -8.57
CA ILE A 28 11.56 -14.31 -8.18
C ILE A 28 11.96 -14.78 -6.78
N ASN A 29 13.16 -15.29 -6.66
CA ASN A 29 13.80 -15.64 -5.39
C ASN A 29 14.91 -14.66 -5.03
N VAL A 30 15.25 -14.57 -3.75
CA VAL A 30 16.41 -13.80 -3.28
C VAL A 30 17.68 -14.33 -3.92
N GLY A 31 18.51 -13.46 -4.45
CA GLY A 31 19.73 -13.80 -5.19
C GLY A 31 19.54 -13.97 -6.70
N ASP A 32 18.32 -14.02 -7.22
CA ASP A 32 18.09 -14.04 -8.66
C ASP A 32 18.60 -12.75 -9.33
N ILE A 33 19.28 -12.89 -10.47
CA ILE A 33 19.74 -11.76 -11.27
C ILE A 33 18.65 -11.41 -12.28
N ILE A 34 18.21 -10.15 -12.26
CA ILE A 34 17.05 -9.67 -13.00
C ILE A 34 17.48 -8.56 -13.96
N LEU A 35 16.99 -8.62 -15.18
CA LEU A 35 17.13 -7.56 -16.19
C LEU A 35 15.83 -6.75 -16.27
N ILE A 36 15.94 -5.44 -16.08
CA ILE A 36 14.83 -4.48 -16.12
C ILE A 36 15.02 -3.55 -17.31
N LYS A 37 13.95 -3.40 -18.09
CA LYS A 37 13.91 -2.48 -19.23
C LYS A 37 13.43 -1.09 -18.76
N ASP A 38 13.87 -0.07 -19.49
CA ASP A 38 13.37 1.30 -19.33
C ASP A 38 11.84 1.38 -19.40
N ASN A 39 11.23 2.25 -18.58
CA ASN A 39 9.79 2.40 -18.39
C ASN A 39 9.06 1.20 -17.75
N ASN A 40 9.78 0.20 -17.25
CA ASN A 40 9.19 -0.90 -16.49
C ASN A 40 9.24 -0.64 -14.98
N GLU A 41 8.23 -1.15 -14.28
CA GLU A 41 8.18 -1.15 -12.82
C GLU A 41 9.15 -2.19 -12.26
N ILE A 42 9.80 -1.85 -11.15
CA ILE A 42 10.74 -2.71 -10.44
C ILE A 42 9.95 -3.73 -9.61
N PRO A 43 10.12 -5.05 -9.84
CA PRO A 43 9.26 -6.08 -9.27
C PRO A 43 9.53 -6.40 -7.78
N CYS A 44 10.75 -6.17 -7.31
CA CYS A 44 11.20 -6.43 -5.93
C CYS A 44 12.35 -5.48 -5.57
N ASP A 45 12.82 -5.48 -4.32
CA ASP A 45 13.98 -4.67 -3.95
C ASP A 45 15.26 -5.30 -4.52
N ILE A 46 16.02 -4.54 -5.32
CA ILE A 46 17.10 -5.04 -6.17
C ILE A 46 18.38 -4.24 -5.92
N ILE A 47 19.51 -4.92 -5.74
CA ILE A 47 20.84 -4.29 -5.77
C ILE A 47 21.28 -4.16 -7.22
N ILE A 48 21.70 -2.96 -7.62
CA ILE A 48 22.20 -2.69 -8.98
C ILE A 48 23.55 -3.39 -9.16
N LEU A 49 23.67 -4.23 -10.18
CA LEU A 49 24.92 -4.86 -10.59
C LEU A 49 25.51 -4.20 -11.84
N ASP A 50 24.66 -3.86 -12.81
CA ASP A 50 25.10 -3.23 -14.06
C ASP A 50 23.99 -2.35 -14.67
N SER A 51 24.37 -1.37 -15.46
CA SER A 51 23.44 -0.46 -16.14
C SER A 51 23.94 -0.06 -17.53
N ASN A 52 23.02 0.36 -18.39
CA ASN A 52 23.36 0.83 -19.75
C ASN A 52 24.14 2.15 -19.77
N THR A 53 24.12 2.90 -18.69
CA THR A 53 24.78 4.22 -18.61
C THR A 53 26.27 4.06 -18.33
N TYR A 54 27.10 4.89 -18.97
CA TYR A 54 28.55 4.84 -18.89
C TYR A 54 29.10 5.05 -17.46
N ASP A 55 28.36 5.84 -16.67
CA ASP A 55 28.73 6.19 -15.30
C ASP A 55 28.14 5.23 -14.25
N GLY A 56 27.50 4.14 -14.68
CA GLY A 56 26.81 3.21 -13.77
C GLY A 56 25.60 3.84 -13.03
N ILE A 57 25.18 5.03 -13.43
CA ILE A 57 24.05 5.74 -12.82
C ILE A 57 22.76 5.32 -13.51
N CYS A 58 21.73 4.99 -12.76
CA CYS A 58 20.40 4.82 -13.28
C CYS A 58 19.41 5.80 -12.64
N TYR A 59 18.36 6.12 -13.37
CA TYR A 59 17.35 7.07 -12.96
C TYR A 59 16.05 6.32 -12.68
N VAL A 60 15.46 6.61 -11.52
CA VAL A 60 14.19 6.01 -11.13
C VAL A 60 13.17 7.09 -10.77
N GLU A 61 11.95 6.88 -11.22
CA GLU A 61 10.77 7.64 -10.82
C GLU A 61 10.11 6.94 -9.63
N THR A 62 9.95 7.65 -8.52
CA THR A 62 9.34 7.14 -7.29
C THR A 62 7.93 7.67 -7.07
N SER A 63 7.25 8.12 -8.12
CA SER A 63 5.91 8.73 -8.03
C SER A 63 4.85 7.84 -7.37
N THR A 64 5.02 6.52 -7.46
CA THR A 64 4.18 5.54 -6.77
C THR A 64 4.41 5.48 -5.26
N LEU A 65 5.56 5.97 -4.77
CA LEU A 65 5.99 5.88 -3.37
C LEU A 65 5.81 7.19 -2.62
N ASP A 66 6.28 8.29 -3.21
CA ASP A 66 6.30 9.62 -2.61
C ASP A 66 5.47 10.66 -3.39
N GLY A 67 4.86 10.24 -4.50
CA GLY A 67 4.09 11.13 -5.37
C GLY A 67 4.94 12.06 -6.24
N GLU A 68 6.28 12.02 -6.12
CA GLU A 68 7.18 12.90 -6.87
C GLU A 68 7.58 12.27 -8.21
N LYS A 69 7.49 13.06 -9.29
CA LYS A 69 7.97 12.67 -10.61
C LYS A 69 9.42 13.05 -10.89
N THR A 70 10.09 13.64 -9.90
CA THR A 70 11.52 13.94 -9.98
C THR A 70 12.30 12.64 -10.06
N LEU A 71 13.22 12.57 -11.01
CA LEU A 71 14.07 11.40 -11.18
C LEU A 71 15.13 11.38 -10.07
N LYS A 72 15.20 10.25 -9.36
CA LYS A 72 16.22 10.02 -8.35
C LYS A 72 17.37 9.22 -8.96
N ASN A 73 18.60 9.65 -8.69
CA ASN A 73 19.80 8.97 -9.13
C ASN A 73 20.10 7.79 -8.22
N LYS A 74 20.39 6.65 -8.81
CA LYS A 74 20.89 5.45 -8.15
C LYS A 74 22.18 5.04 -8.82
N ASN A 75 23.19 4.69 -8.03
CA ASN A 75 24.53 4.41 -8.51
C ASN A 75 24.85 2.93 -8.42
N ASN A 76 25.62 2.46 -9.38
CA ASN A 76 26.30 1.19 -9.31
C ASN A 76 27.71 1.44 -8.74
N ASN A 77 27.95 1.06 -7.48
CA ASN A 77 29.30 1.20 -6.91
C ASN A 77 30.18 0.05 -7.40
N ASN A 78 31.13 0.34 -8.30
CA ASN A 78 32.27 -0.53 -8.67
C ASN A 78 31.98 -1.87 -9.41
N THR A 79 30.74 -2.18 -9.78
CA THR A 79 30.44 -3.41 -10.53
C THR A 79 30.23 -3.18 -12.02
N TYR A 80 30.70 -2.05 -12.51
CA TYR A 80 30.52 -1.61 -13.90
C TYR A 80 31.09 -2.62 -14.93
N GLY A 81 30.26 -3.00 -15.90
CA GLY A 81 30.69 -3.83 -17.03
C GLY A 81 30.72 -5.33 -16.78
N ILE A 82 30.07 -5.84 -15.73
CA ILE A 82 30.01 -7.29 -15.44
C ILE A 82 29.34 -8.07 -16.57
N PHE A 83 28.21 -7.55 -17.07
CA PHE A 83 27.39 -8.20 -18.09
C PHE A 83 27.59 -7.65 -19.49
N CYS A 84 28.18 -6.46 -19.62
CA CYS A 84 28.27 -5.80 -20.92
C CYS A 84 29.70 -5.45 -21.28
N ASN A 85 30.19 -6.06 -22.35
CA ASN A 85 31.24 -5.45 -23.13
C ASN A 85 30.71 -4.11 -23.65
N LYS A 86 31.51 -3.05 -23.60
CA LYS A 86 31.18 -1.62 -23.89
C LYS A 86 30.37 -1.33 -25.15
N ASN A 87 30.02 -2.35 -25.96
CA ASN A 87 29.38 -2.22 -27.27
C ASN A 87 27.90 -2.68 -27.32
N SER A 88 27.34 -3.27 -26.27
CA SER A 88 25.93 -3.72 -26.29
C SER A 88 25.00 -2.70 -25.66
N THR A 89 24.60 -1.70 -26.44
CA THR A 89 23.76 -0.59 -25.95
C THR A 89 22.26 -0.89 -25.97
N LYS A 90 21.81 -1.95 -26.68
CA LYS A 90 20.38 -2.22 -26.86
C LYS A 90 19.89 -3.37 -25.97
N PHE A 91 18.74 -3.18 -25.34
CA PHE A 91 18.07 -4.18 -24.51
C PHE A 91 17.88 -5.54 -25.23
N LYS A 92 17.56 -5.52 -26.53
CA LYS A 92 17.39 -6.75 -27.33
C LYS A 92 18.68 -7.55 -27.48
N ASP A 93 19.82 -6.89 -27.56
CA ASP A 93 21.11 -7.53 -27.73
C ASP A 93 21.46 -8.32 -26.45
N ILE A 94 21.16 -7.75 -25.27
CA ILE A 94 21.35 -8.44 -23.98
C ILE A 94 20.47 -9.67 -23.83
N LEU A 95 19.20 -9.59 -24.28
CA LEU A 95 18.30 -10.74 -24.23
C LEU A 95 18.77 -11.92 -25.07
N ASN A 96 19.38 -11.62 -26.24
CA ASN A 96 19.77 -12.63 -27.22
C ASN A 96 21.20 -13.15 -27.01
N THR A 97 22.02 -12.49 -26.19
CA THR A 97 23.37 -12.94 -25.89
C THR A 97 23.37 -14.11 -24.91
N ASN A 98 24.16 -15.14 -25.25
CA ASN A 98 24.55 -16.15 -24.29
C ASN A 98 25.77 -15.62 -23.52
N PHE A 99 25.62 -15.45 -22.24
CA PHE A 99 26.71 -14.99 -21.38
C PHE A 99 27.50 -16.19 -20.85
N ASP A 100 28.73 -16.32 -21.24
CA ASP A 100 29.63 -17.33 -20.66
C ASP A 100 30.12 -16.88 -19.27
N LEU A 101 29.16 -16.58 -18.38
CA LEU A 101 29.41 -16.14 -17.04
C LEU A 101 29.01 -17.22 -16.03
N ASN A 102 29.98 -17.68 -15.27
CA ASN A 102 29.74 -18.45 -14.05
C ASN A 102 29.74 -17.48 -12.88
N ILE A 103 28.54 -17.21 -12.36
CA ILE A 103 28.35 -16.28 -11.26
C ILE A 103 27.97 -17.09 -10.02
N SER A 104 28.79 -16.99 -8.99
CA SER A 104 28.48 -17.48 -7.65
C SER A 104 28.86 -16.41 -6.64
N GLY A 105 28.28 -16.45 -5.46
CA GLY A 105 28.62 -15.47 -4.44
C GLY A 105 27.75 -15.58 -3.21
N HIS A 106 28.06 -14.73 -2.25
CA HIS A 106 27.26 -14.56 -1.06
C HIS A 106 27.26 -13.09 -0.65
N GLY A 107 26.19 -12.68 -0.01
CA GLY A 107 26.05 -11.32 0.51
C GLY A 107 25.46 -11.33 1.89
N GLN A 108 25.72 -10.27 2.62
CA GLN A 108 25.09 -10.00 3.89
C GLN A 108 24.46 -8.62 3.84
N SER A 109 23.22 -8.53 4.27
CA SER A 109 22.45 -7.28 4.34
C SER A 109 21.75 -7.19 5.68
N ASP A 110 21.27 -6.00 6.00
CA ASP A 110 20.35 -5.82 7.10
C ASP A 110 19.14 -6.76 6.97
N PHE A 111 18.59 -7.20 8.10
CA PHE A 111 17.30 -7.92 8.06
C PHE A 111 16.22 -7.04 7.42
N PRO A 112 15.24 -7.65 6.74
CA PRO A 112 14.11 -6.92 6.18
C PRO A 112 13.47 -6.01 7.23
N ASN A 113 13.40 -4.71 6.94
CA ASN A 113 12.87 -3.69 7.85
C ASN A 113 12.05 -2.65 7.08
N ASN A 114 11.25 -1.89 7.80
CA ASN A 114 10.35 -0.88 7.25
C ASN A 114 11.02 0.49 6.99
N ILE A 115 12.32 0.63 7.23
CA ILE A 115 13.04 1.88 7.04
C ILE A 115 13.44 2.01 5.57
N LEU A 116 12.79 2.92 4.83
CA LEU A 116 13.01 3.09 3.39
C LEU A 116 14.38 3.70 3.05
N ASN A 117 14.91 4.53 3.94
CA ASN A 117 16.13 5.32 3.67
C ASN A 117 17.41 4.66 4.19
N LYS A 118 17.33 3.45 4.75
CA LYS A 118 18.50 2.75 5.28
C LYS A 118 18.51 1.30 4.83
N CYS A 119 19.60 0.88 4.26
CA CYS A 119 19.93 -0.51 3.98
C CYS A 119 21.42 -0.59 3.71
N ASP A 120 22.13 -1.25 4.58
CA ASP A 120 23.56 -1.42 4.48
C ASP A 120 23.89 -2.91 4.35
N GLY A 121 24.95 -3.21 3.61
CA GLY A 121 25.38 -4.58 3.42
C GLY A 121 26.65 -4.67 2.58
N TYR A 122 27.10 -5.89 2.37
CA TYR A 122 28.17 -6.19 1.44
C TYR A 122 27.84 -7.39 0.55
N LEU A 123 28.40 -7.36 -0.64
CA LEU A 123 28.23 -8.44 -1.62
C LEU A 123 29.60 -8.91 -2.10
N LYS A 124 29.78 -10.22 -2.11
CA LYS A 124 30.95 -10.92 -2.65
C LYS A 124 30.49 -11.80 -3.80
N LEU A 125 30.92 -11.45 -5.00
CA LEU A 125 30.63 -12.19 -6.22
C LEU A 125 31.90 -12.80 -6.80
N VAL A 126 31.85 -14.04 -7.19
CA VAL A 126 32.88 -14.70 -7.98
C VAL A 126 32.36 -14.83 -9.40
N ILE A 127 33.00 -14.14 -10.33
CA ILE A 127 32.63 -14.11 -11.74
C ILE A 127 33.78 -14.65 -12.55
N ASN A 128 33.61 -15.81 -13.18
CA ASN A 128 34.66 -16.49 -13.95
C ASN A 128 35.99 -16.64 -13.16
N GLY A 129 35.90 -16.90 -11.86
CA GLY A 129 37.07 -17.05 -10.97
C GLY A 129 37.61 -15.74 -10.36
N ASN A 130 37.18 -14.58 -10.82
CA ASN A 130 37.55 -13.29 -10.23
C ASN A 130 36.61 -12.91 -9.09
N LEU A 131 37.18 -12.61 -7.91
CA LEU A 131 36.44 -12.18 -6.75
C LEU A 131 36.23 -10.65 -6.81
N ILE A 132 34.97 -10.24 -6.71
CA ILE A 132 34.56 -8.82 -6.61
C ILE A 132 33.82 -8.65 -5.30
N GLU A 133 34.36 -7.77 -4.43
CA GLU A 133 33.71 -7.42 -3.16
C GLU A 133 33.38 -5.94 -3.15
N PHE A 134 32.16 -5.61 -2.75
CA PHE A 134 31.77 -4.21 -2.59
C PHE A 134 30.70 -4.04 -1.50
N PRO A 135 30.83 -2.99 -0.68
CA PRO A 135 29.76 -2.56 0.19
C PRO A 135 28.64 -1.91 -0.63
N PHE A 136 27.41 -2.06 -0.20
CA PHE A 136 26.28 -1.37 -0.79
C PHE A 136 25.43 -0.69 0.28
N ASN A 137 24.76 0.36 -0.11
CA ASN A 137 23.84 1.11 0.72
C ASN A 137 22.56 1.41 -0.05
N ILE A 138 21.66 2.20 0.52
CA ILE A 138 20.37 2.53 -0.11
C ILE A 138 20.52 3.23 -1.47
N SER A 139 21.65 3.89 -1.77
CA SER A 139 21.88 4.51 -3.08
C SER A 139 22.09 3.49 -4.20
N ASN A 140 22.46 2.26 -3.85
CA ASN A 140 22.68 1.15 -4.77
C ASN A 140 21.45 0.25 -4.94
N ILE A 141 20.35 0.58 -4.25
CA ILE A 141 19.13 -0.27 -4.22
C ILE A 141 18.01 0.41 -4.97
N LEU A 142 17.37 -0.34 -5.84
CA LEU A 142 16.12 -0.03 -6.50
C LEU A 142 14.98 -0.61 -5.68
N LEU A 143 14.06 0.22 -5.21
CA LEU A 143 12.92 -0.20 -4.41
C LEU A 143 11.80 -0.71 -5.32
N LYS A 144 11.08 -1.73 -4.86
CA LYS A 144 9.87 -2.24 -5.50
C LYS A 144 8.88 -1.11 -5.81
N GLY A 145 8.23 -1.17 -6.99
CA GLY A 145 7.21 -0.20 -7.36
C GLY A 145 7.74 1.12 -7.94
N SER A 146 9.07 1.38 -7.89
CA SER A 146 9.69 2.45 -8.65
C SER A 146 9.71 2.11 -10.13
N ILE A 147 9.75 3.12 -11.01
CA ILE A 147 9.80 2.92 -12.46
C ILE A 147 11.18 3.36 -12.96
N LEU A 148 11.85 2.48 -13.70
CA LEU A 148 13.12 2.82 -14.35
C LEU A 148 12.87 3.83 -15.47
N LYS A 149 13.67 4.91 -15.53
CA LYS A 149 13.53 5.99 -16.53
C LYS A 149 14.90 6.40 -17.07
N ASN A 150 14.95 6.74 -18.35
CA ASN A 150 16.12 7.31 -19.03
C ASN A 150 17.43 6.51 -18.81
N SER A 151 17.31 5.21 -18.58
CA SER A 151 18.47 4.36 -18.24
C SER A 151 18.65 3.19 -19.21
N GLY A 152 17.76 3.05 -20.21
CA GLY A 152 17.77 1.98 -21.20
C GLY A 152 17.46 0.61 -20.59
N TRP A 153 18.37 0.08 -19.77
CA TRP A 153 18.19 -1.15 -19.00
C TRP A 153 19.08 -1.14 -17.76
N VAL A 154 18.71 -1.95 -16.78
CA VAL A 154 19.47 -2.20 -15.55
C VAL A 154 19.45 -3.70 -15.26
N ILE A 155 20.58 -4.23 -14.83
CA ILE A 155 20.72 -5.58 -14.29
C ILE A 155 20.98 -5.47 -12.78
N GLY A 156 20.24 -6.23 -11.99
CA GLY A 156 20.42 -6.24 -10.56
C GLY A 156 20.09 -7.58 -9.93
N MET A 157 20.50 -7.75 -8.68
CA MET A 157 20.25 -8.96 -7.90
C MET A 157 19.11 -8.70 -6.92
N ALA A 158 18.15 -9.60 -6.86
CA ALA A 158 17.04 -9.54 -5.92
C ALA A 158 17.55 -9.65 -4.47
N LEU A 159 17.27 -8.61 -3.66
CA LEU A 159 17.66 -8.54 -2.25
C LEU A 159 16.51 -8.96 -1.34
N TYR A 160 15.35 -8.31 -1.47
CA TYR A 160 14.15 -8.65 -0.72
C TYR A 160 13.00 -8.94 -1.69
N THR A 161 12.28 -10.02 -1.45
CA THR A 161 11.19 -10.47 -2.32
C THR A 161 9.90 -10.66 -1.53
N GLY A 162 8.75 -10.72 -2.22
CA GLY A 162 7.46 -11.00 -1.61
C GLY A 162 7.07 -10.00 -0.52
N CYS A 163 6.70 -10.49 0.65
CA CYS A 163 6.31 -9.66 1.80
C CYS A 163 7.47 -8.95 2.49
N ASN A 164 8.72 -9.33 2.20
CA ASN A 164 9.92 -8.78 2.83
C ASN A 164 10.42 -7.51 2.15
N ASN A 165 9.81 -7.07 1.05
CA ASN A 165 10.14 -5.79 0.44
C ASN A 165 9.90 -4.63 1.41
N LYS A 166 10.83 -3.67 1.46
CA LYS A 166 10.78 -2.52 2.36
C LYS A 166 9.47 -1.74 2.31
N ILE A 167 8.92 -1.55 1.12
CA ILE A 167 7.66 -0.83 0.92
C ILE A 167 6.48 -1.60 1.52
N ILE A 168 6.44 -2.93 1.36
CA ILE A 168 5.36 -3.75 1.93
C ILE A 168 5.45 -3.74 3.45
N LEU A 169 6.66 -3.85 4.02
CA LEU A 169 6.87 -3.76 5.47
C LEU A 169 6.56 -2.37 6.04
N ASN A 170 6.74 -1.31 5.27
CA ASN A 170 6.38 0.05 5.67
C ASN A 170 4.86 0.30 5.63
N ASN A 171 4.12 -0.49 4.85
CA ASN A 171 2.67 -0.38 4.79
C ASN A 171 2.05 -0.89 6.10
N LYS A 172 1.52 0.03 6.89
CA LYS A 172 0.73 -0.32 8.09
C LYS A 172 -0.58 -0.97 7.66
N LEU A 173 -0.96 -2.05 8.33
CA LEU A 173 -2.29 -2.61 8.15
C LEU A 173 -3.34 -1.53 8.44
N PRO A 174 -4.36 -1.39 7.59
CA PRO A 174 -5.41 -0.42 7.81
C PRO A 174 -6.12 -0.76 9.12
N THR A 175 -6.12 0.17 10.07
CA THR A 175 -6.92 0.05 11.29
C THR A 175 -8.40 0.19 10.95
N LEU A 176 -9.25 -0.61 11.60
CA LEU A 176 -10.70 -0.45 11.47
C LEU A 176 -11.10 0.95 11.91
N LYS A 177 -11.63 1.73 11.00
CA LYS A 177 -12.12 3.07 11.27
C LYS A 177 -13.57 2.96 11.73
N LEU A 178 -13.81 3.05 13.04
CA LEU A 178 -15.13 3.13 13.64
C LEU A 178 -15.54 4.59 13.81
N SER A 179 -16.78 4.92 13.48
CA SER A 179 -17.33 6.27 13.70
C SER A 179 -17.47 6.59 15.18
N LYS A 180 -17.53 7.88 15.53
CA LYS A 180 -17.80 8.32 16.92
C LYS A 180 -19.15 7.79 17.40
N ILE A 181 -20.14 7.72 16.51
CA ILE A 181 -21.48 7.21 16.80
C ILE A 181 -21.42 5.74 17.15
N GLU A 182 -20.74 4.91 16.34
CA GLU A 182 -20.55 3.49 16.62
C GLU A 182 -19.86 3.24 17.97
N LYS A 183 -18.82 4.02 18.28
CA LYS A 183 -18.12 3.92 19.58
C LYS A 183 -19.05 4.27 20.76
N LYS A 184 -19.90 5.30 20.62
CA LYS A 184 -20.89 5.66 21.65
C LYS A 184 -21.95 4.57 21.78
N MET A 185 -22.47 4.07 20.66
CA MET A 185 -23.46 2.99 20.66
C MET A 185 -22.93 1.73 21.33
N ASN A 186 -21.72 1.31 21.05
CA ASN A 186 -21.11 0.15 21.69
C ASN A 186 -21.02 0.33 23.21
N LYS A 187 -20.67 1.54 23.69
CA LYS A 187 -20.69 1.83 25.14
C LYS A 187 -22.09 1.76 25.74
N PHE A 188 -23.09 2.29 25.01
CA PHE A 188 -24.49 2.21 25.45
C PHE A 188 -24.98 0.77 25.53
N LEU A 189 -24.68 -0.07 24.54
CA LEU A 189 -25.06 -1.48 24.53
C LEU A 189 -24.46 -2.23 25.70
N VAL A 190 -23.19 -2.02 25.98
CA VAL A 190 -22.53 -2.62 27.15
C VAL A 190 -23.21 -2.14 28.45
N GLY A 191 -23.55 -0.85 28.54
CA GLY A 191 -24.28 -0.29 29.70
C GLY A 191 -25.66 -0.93 29.89
N ILE A 192 -26.45 -1.07 28.81
CA ILE A 192 -27.76 -1.74 28.86
C ILE A 192 -27.62 -3.20 29.30
N PHE A 193 -26.63 -3.92 28.74
CA PHE A 193 -26.37 -5.30 29.10
C PHE A 193 -26.04 -5.47 30.61
N ILE A 194 -25.15 -4.60 31.15
CA ILE A 194 -24.82 -4.59 32.58
C ILE A 194 -26.08 -4.31 33.38
N PHE A 195 -26.89 -3.30 33.00
CA PHE A 195 -28.14 -2.97 33.67
C PHE A 195 -29.12 -4.14 33.68
N GLN A 196 -29.29 -4.84 32.56
CA GLN A 196 -30.11 -6.06 32.46
C GLN A 196 -29.63 -7.15 33.42
N MET A 197 -28.31 -7.38 33.50
CA MET A 197 -27.71 -8.37 34.40
C MET A 197 -28.01 -8.03 35.88
N ILE A 198 -27.96 -6.75 36.25
CA ILE A 198 -28.31 -6.27 37.60
C ILE A 198 -29.80 -6.54 37.86
N LEU A 199 -30.70 -6.22 36.95
CA LEU A 199 -32.14 -6.47 37.11
C LEU A 199 -32.44 -7.95 37.26
N CYS A 200 -31.86 -8.83 36.42
CA CYS A 200 -32.05 -10.27 36.52
C CYS A 200 -31.53 -10.84 37.82
N SER A 201 -30.36 -10.37 38.28
CA SER A 201 -29.78 -10.78 39.55
C SER A 201 -30.63 -10.33 40.76
N SER A 202 -31.09 -9.06 40.75
CA SER A 202 -31.95 -8.52 41.82
C SER A 202 -33.28 -9.29 41.87
N SER A 203 -33.89 -9.61 40.73
CA SER A 203 -35.14 -10.39 40.68
C SER A 203 -34.97 -11.80 41.24
N SER A 204 -33.84 -12.45 40.92
CA SER A 204 -33.51 -13.77 41.49
C SER A 204 -33.31 -13.73 43.02
N ILE A 205 -32.63 -12.70 43.52
CA ILE A 205 -32.41 -12.50 44.97
C ILE A 205 -33.73 -12.20 45.67
N LEU A 206 -34.56 -11.29 45.12
CA LEU A 206 -35.86 -10.95 45.68
C LEU A 206 -36.80 -12.16 45.72
N TYR A 207 -36.81 -12.99 44.67
CA TYR A 207 -37.55 -14.24 44.65
C TYR A 207 -37.15 -15.15 45.84
N ARG A 208 -35.86 -15.31 46.09
CA ARG A 208 -35.31 -16.11 47.17
C ARG A 208 -35.73 -15.55 48.52
N ILE A 209 -35.62 -14.23 48.75
CA ILE A 209 -36.04 -13.56 50.00
C ILE A 209 -37.55 -13.77 50.21
N PHE A 210 -38.36 -13.57 49.16
CA PHE A 210 -39.82 -13.74 49.23
C PHE A 210 -40.18 -15.17 49.58
N TYR A 211 -39.53 -16.17 48.99
CA TYR A 211 -39.73 -17.57 49.30
C TYR A 211 -39.49 -17.86 50.81
N TYR A 212 -38.36 -17.43 51.35
CA TYR A 212 -38.07 -17.67 52.77
C TYR A 212 -39.05 -16.95 53.73
N LYS A 213 -39.52 -15.78 53.37
CA LYS A 213 -40.49 -15.01 54.16
C LYS A 213 -41.88 -15.66 54.16
N HIS A 214 -42.29 -16.30 53.06
CA HIS A 214 -43.60 -16.87 52.91
C HIS A 214 -43.55 -18.40 52.75
N LYS A 215 -42.62 -19.08 53.36
CA LYS A 215 -42.34 -20.49 53.21
C LYS A 215 -43.62 -21.38 53.49
N GLN A 216 -44.37 -21.09 54.54
CA GLN A 216 -45.58 -21.85 54.88
C GLN A 216 -46.65 -21.78 53.78
N PHE A 217 -46.75 -20.65 53.06
CA PHE A 217 -47.66 -20.49 51.97
C PHE A 217 -47.21 -21.30 50.76
N TYR A 218 -45.91 -21.22 50.45
CA TYR A 218 -45.34 -21.97 49.34
C TYR A 218 -45.46 -23.47 49.55
N ASP A 219 -45.15 -24.00 50.74
CA ASP A 219 -45.22 -25.43 51.06
C ASP A 219 -46.67 -25.97 51.00
N ARG A 220 -47.70 -25.09 51.13
CA ARG A 220 -49.09 -25.50 51.10
C ARG A 220 -49.73 -25.40 49.71
N PHE A 221 -49.33 -24.42 48.90
CA PHE A 221 -50.03 -24.12 47.64
C PHE A 221 -49.18 -24.33 46.38
N ILE A 222 -47.82 -24.30 46.50
CA ILE A 222 -46.92 -24.39 45.37
C ILE A 222 -45.89 -25.48 45.65
N THR A 223 -45.96 -26.59 44.91
CA THR A 223 -44.95 -27.63 44.99
C THR A 223 -43.73 -27.20 44.17
N LEU A 224 -42.60 -26.92 44.86
CA LEU A 224 -41.34 -26.68 44.19
C LEU A 224 -40.86 -27.96 43.47
N LYS A 225 -40.57 -27.82 42.20
CA LYS A 225 -40.10 -28.95 41.39
C LYS A 225 -38.61 -29.23 41.64
N TYR A 226 -37.86 -28.20 42.03
CA TYR A 226 -36.41 -28.24 42.25
C TYR A 226 -36.02 -27.57 43.59
N ASN A 227 -34.77 -27.74 44.00
CA ASN A 227 -34.22 -27.01 45.13
C ASN A 227 -34.26 -25.48 44.89
N ILE A 228 -34.49 -24.70 45.96
CA ILE A 228 -34.63 -23.24 45.90
C ILE A 228 -33.47 -22.55 45.18
N ASN A 229 -32.26 -23.11 45.26
CA ASN A 229 -31.09 -22.59 44.54
C ASN A 229 -31.23 -22.76 43.01
N VAL A 230 -31.79 -23.88 42.58
CA VAL A 230 -32.05 -24.15 41.15
C VAL A 230 -33.23 -23.29 40.66
N GLU A 231 -34.29 -23.18 41.47
CA GLU A 231 -35.44 -22.31 41.14
C GLU A 231 -35.04 -20.83 41.03
N SER A 232 -34.21 -20.30 41.94
CA SER A 232 -33.71 -18.94 41.82
C SER A 232 -32.83 -18.70 40.59
N LEU A 233 -32.08 -19.70 40.15
CA LEU A 233 -31.32 -19.66 38.91
C LEU A 233 -32.25 -19.68 37.70
N LEU A 234 -33.29 -20.51 37.69
CA LEU A 234 -34.30 -20.52 36.65
C LEU A 234 -35.03 -19.17 36.54
N VAL A 235 -35.36 -18.55 37.66
CA VAL A 235 -35.95 -17.20 37.71
C VAL A 235 -35.01 -16.17 37.05
N PHE A 236 -33.70 -16.23 37.33
CA PHE A 236 -32.73 -15.38 36.67
C PHE A 236 -32.80 -15.51 35.15
N PHE A 237 -32.75 -16.73 34.60
CA PHE A 237 -32.85 -16.95 33.16
C PHE A 237 -34.22 -16.58 32.60
N THR A 238 -35.30 -16.77 33.34
CA THR A 238 -36.64 -16.35 32.95
C THR A 238 -36.68 -14.83 32.72
N TYR A 239 -36.20 -14.05 33.72
CA TYR A 239 -36.13 -12.61 33.60
C TYR A 239 -35.13 -12.17 32.50
N PHE A 240 -34.02 -12.88 32.31
CA PHE A 240 -33.09 -12.61 31.21
C PHE A 240 -33.75 -12.72 29.84
N LEU A 241 -34.56 -13.75 29.63
CA LEU A 241 -35.34 -13.94 28.40
C LEU A 241 -36.44 -12.88 28.24
N LEU A 242 -37.15 -12.57 29.32
CA LEU A 242 -38.24 -11.62 29.33
C LEU A 242 -37.75 -10.20 29.04
N LEU A 243 -36.59 -9.81 29.60
CA LEU A 243 -35.99 -8.50 29.49
C LEU A 243 -35.08 -8.39 28.23
N ASN A 244 -34.99 -9.43 27.36
CA ASN A 244 -34.18 -9.40 26.16
C ASN A 244 -34.53 -8.23 25.22
N THR A 245 -35.77 -7.77 25.23
CA THR A 245 -36.25 -6.62 24.46
C THR A 245 -35.60 -5.28 24.83
N LEU A 246 -34.94 -5.20 26.01
CA LEU A 246 -34.20 -4.00 26.42
C LEU A 246 -32.99 -3.75 25.51
N ILE A 247 -32.42 -4.80 24.92
CA ILE A 247 -31.30 -4.65 23.96
C ILE A 247 -31.91 -4.27 22.60
N PRO A 248 -31.66 -3.04 22.08
CA PRO A 248 -32.29 -2.54 20.87
C PRO A 248 -31.61 -3.09 19.60
N ILE A 249 -31.68 -4.40 19.37
CA ILE A 249 -31.05 -5.05 18.18
C ILE A 249 -31.60 -4.47 16.88
N SER A 250 -32.92 -4.18 16.85
CA SER A 250 -33.57 -3.56 15.69
C SER A 250 -32.95 -2.20 15.33
N LEU A 251 -32.59 -1.39 16.33
CA LEU A 251 -31.96 -0.09 16.10
C LEU A 251 -30.60 -0.25 15.41
N ILE A 252 -29.79 -1.22 15.86
CA ILE A 252 -28.46 -1.48 15.28
C ILE A 252 -28.60 -1.88 13.82
N VAL A 253 -29.50 -2.84 13.54
CA VAL A 253 -29.74 -3.31 12.16
C VAL A 253 -30.24 -2.17 11.27
N THR A 254 -31.17 -1.35 11.77
CA THR A 254 -31.69 -0.19 11.02
C THR A 254 -30.59 0.80 10.70
N LEU A 255 -29.68 1.11 11.62
CA LEU A 255 -28.55 2.01 11.36
C LEU A 255 -27.60 1.47 10.31
N GLU A 256 -27.28 0.19 10.32
CA GLU A 256 -26.43 -0.43 9.29
C GLU A 256 -27.11 -0.39 7.91
N ILE A 257 -28.43 -0.63 7.84
CA ILE A 257 -29.20 -0.52 6.61
C ILE A 257 -29.17 0.94 6.09
N VAL A 258 -29.39 1.92 6.95
CA VAL A 258 -29.37 3.35 6.57
C VAL A 258 -27.98 3.74 6.03
N LYS A 259 -26.89 3.33 6.67
CA LYS A 259 -25.52 3.57 6.18
C LYS A 259 -25.31 2.97 4.79
N LEU A 260 -25.83 1.77 4.56
CA LEU A 260 -25.74 1.12 3.25
C LEU A 260 -26.46 1.93 2.17
N PHE A 261 -27.68 2.43 2.43
CA PHE A 261 -28.39 3.30 1.51
C PHE A 261 -27.68 4.62 1.25
N LEU A 262 -27.13 5.25 2.30
CA LEU A 262 -26.31 6.46 2.15
C LEU A 262 -25.11 6.22 1.24
N SER A 263 -24.46 5.05 1.33
CA SER A 263 -23.36 4.68 0.45
C SER A 263 -23.80 4.62 -1.03
N PHE A 264 -24.99 4.11 -1.32
CA PHE A 264 -25.53 4.12 -2.68
C PHE A 264 -25.81 5.54 -3.19
N PHE A 265 -26.41 6.40 -2.37
CA PHE A 265 -26.66 7.79 -2.76
C PHE A 265 -25.37 8.53 -3.10
N ILE A 266 -24.30 8.37 -2.31
CA ILE A 266 -22.99 8.97 -2.60
C ILE A 266 -22.40 8.41 -3.90
N ASN A 267 -22.50 7.10 -4.13
CA ASN A 267 -21.97 6.48 -5.34
C ASN A 267 -22.71 6.92 -6.61
N TRP A 268 -23.97 7.33 -6.51
CA TRP A 268 -24.80 7.74 -7.63
C TRP A 268 -24.91 9.25 -7.80
N ASP A 269 -24.28 10.04 -6.91
CA ASP A 269 -24.36 11.50 -6.98
C ASP A 269 -23.63 12.04 -8.22
N ILE A 270 -24.39 12.63 -9.11
CA ILE A 270 -23.90 13.23 -10.36
C ILE A 270 -22.93 14.41 -10.06
N LYS A 271 -23.13 15.14 -8.95
CA LYS A 271 -22.23 16.24 -8.56
C LYS A 271 -20.84 15.77 -8.20
N MET A 272 -20.70 14.48 -7.82
CA MET A 272 -19.40 13.84 -7.51
C MET A 272 -18.81 13.09 -8.71
N PHE A 273 -19.37 13.23 -9.91
CA PHE A 273 -18.83 12.61 -11.11
C PHE A 273 -17.55 13.33 -11.59
N SER A 274 -16.50 12.59 -11.80
CA SER A 274 -15.24 13.12 -12.35
C SER A 274 -15.23 13.05 -13.88
N PHE A 275 -15.38 14.16 -14.55
CA PHE A 275 -15.31 14.24 -16.02
C PHE A 275 -13.94 13.86 -16.58
N VAL A 276 -12.84 14.10 -15.84
CA VAL A 276 -11.48 13.75 -16.26
C VAL A 276 -11.26 12.25 -16.24
N LYS A 277 -11.73 11.55 -15.21
CA LYS A 277 -11.57 10.09 -15.05
C LYS A 277 -12.75 9.30 -15.59
N GLN A 278 -13.82 9.95 -16.03
CA GLN A 278 -15.09 9.31 -16.48
C GLN A 278 -15.62 8.29 -15.45
N LYS A 279 -15.60 8.66 -14.16
CA LYS A 279 -16.00 7.77 -13.06
C LYS A 279 -16.79 8.51 -12.00
N PHE A 280 -17.77 7.81 -11.43
CA PHE A 280 -18.48 8.24 -10.23
C PHE A 280 -17.62 8.09 -8.97
N SER A 281 -18.04 8.76 -7.91
CA SER A 281 -17.49 8.54 -6.57
C SER A 281 -17.65 7.08 -6.15
N LYS A 282 -16.76 6.61 -5.29
CA LYS A 282 -16.82 5.26 -4.74
C LYS A 282 -16.59 5.31 -3.23
N VAL A 283 -17.56 4.85 -2.48
CA VAL A 283 -17.44 4.67 -1.04
C VAL A 283 -16.60 3.43 -0.77
N ASN A 284 -15.46 3.59 -0.10
CA ASN A 284 -14.57 2.49 0.27
C ASN A 284 -14.83 1.97 1.69
N SER A 285 -15.39 2.80 2.58
CA SER A 285 -15.74 2.43 3.95
C SER A 285 -17.09 3.04 4.31
N ILE A 286 -18.03 2.21 4.70
CA ILE A 286 -19.38 2.61 5.09
C ILE A 286 -19.37 3.19 6.52
N SER A 287 -18.50 2.68 7.39
CA SER A 287 -18.48 3.03 8.83
C SER A 287 -18.21 4.50 9.11
N ILE A 288 -17.54 5.21 8.19
CA ILE A 288 -17.16 6.62 8.40
C ILE A 288 -18.06 7.63 7.69
N LEU A 289 -19.12 7.17 7.00
CA LEU A 289 -20.00 8.07 6.23
C LEU A 289 -20.65 9.14 7.12
N GLU A 290 -21.01 8.78 8.33
CA GLU A 290 -21.63 9.69 9.30
C GLU A 290 -20.68 10.79 9.78
N GLU A 291 -19.35 10.57 9.68
CA GLU A 291 -18.34 11.55 10.07
C GLU A 291 -18.14 12.66 9.01
N LEU A 292 -18.61 12.46 7.78
CA LEU A 292 -18.43 13.44 6.69
C LEU A 292 -19.08 14.79 6.99
N GLY A 293 -20.20 14.79 7.73
CA GLY A 293 -20.87 16.02 8.19
C GLY A 293 -20.24 16.67 9.41
N ASN A 294 -19.28 16.01 10.07
CA ASN A 294 -18.67 16.43 11.34
C ASN A 294 -17.17 16.73 11.19
N VAL A 295 -16.72 17.09 9.99
CA VAL A 295 -15.32 17.40 9.71
C VAL A 295 -15.01 18.83 10.12
N ASP A 296 -14.13 19.03 11.12
CA ASP A 296 -13.64 20.34 11.54
C ASP A 296 -12.38 20.78 10.80
N TYR A 297 -11.49 19.81 10.48
CA TYR A 297 -10.19 20.07 9.85
C TYR A 297 -9.93 19.11 8.71
N ILE A 298 -9.39 19.64 7.61
CA ILE A 298 -8.94 18.85 6.46
C ILE A 298 -7.43 19.03 6.31
N PHE A 299 -6.68 17.96 6.49
CA PHE A 299 -5.25 17.91 6.20
C PHE A 299 -5.06 17.30 4.81
N SER A 300 -4.45 18.03 3.91
CA SER A 300 -4.22 17.58 2.54
C SER A 300 -2.74 17.67 2.19
N ASP A 301 -2.24 16.62 1.53
CA ASP A 301 -0.94 16.69 0.89
C ASP A 301 -1.01 17.57 -0.37
N LYS A 302 0.10 18.22 -0.73
CA LYS A 302 0.16 19.05 -1.93
C LYS A 302 0.27 18.20 -3.19
N THR A 303 1.24 17.29 -3.20
CA THR A 303 1.66 16.58 -4.40
C THR A 303 0.69 15.45 -4.76
N GLY A 304 0.10 15.52 -5.95
CA GLY A 304 -0.86 14.51 -6.43
C GLY A 304 -2.27 14.63 -5.85
N THR A 305 -2.48 15.49 -4.81
CA THR A 305 -3.81 15.77 -4.21
C THR A 305 -4.29 17.14 -4.59
N LEU A 306 -3.59 18.21 -4.20
CA LEU A 306 -3.91 19.59 -4.57
C LEU A 306 -3.37 19.95 -5.96
N THR A 307 -2.35 19.24 -6.43
CA THR A 307 -1.74 19.40 -7.75
C THR A 307 -1.87 18.13 -8.56
N SER A 308 -1.93 18.25 -9.89
CA SER A 308 -2.07 17.12 -10.82
C SER A 308 -0.73 16.46 -11.18
N ASN A 309 0.38 16.77 -10.52
CA ASN A 309 1.74 16.35 -10.86
C ASN A 309 2.12 16.59 -12.33
N LYS A 310 1.53 17.62 -12.95
CA LYS A 310 1.75 18.00 -14.33
C LYS A 310 2.51 19.31 -14.37
N MET A 311 3.75 19.26 -14.83
CA MET A 311 4.54 20.47 -15.05
C MET A 311 4.15 21.09 -16.39
N ILE A 312 3.71 22.34 -16.35
CA ILE A 312 3.34 23.10 -17.55
C ILE A 312 4.32 24.26 -17.69
N PHE A 313 5.03 24.28 -18.81
CA PHE A 313 5.92 25.38 -19.13
C PHE A 313 5.12 26.66 -19.37
N LYS A 314 5.46 27.75 -18.70
CA LYS A 314 4.78 29.04 -18.82
C LYS A 314 5.70 30.16 -19.28
N TYR A 315 6.91 30.24 -18.74
CA TYR A 315 7.84 31.34 -19.00
C TYR A 315 9.27 30.81 -19.11
N ALA A 316 10.06 31.41 -20.01
CA ALA A 316 11.50 31.30 -20.03
C ALA A 316 12.12 32.71 -19.88
N ILE A 317 13.22 32.82 -19.19
CA ILE A 317 14.02 34.05 -19.09
C ILE A 317 15.36 33.75 -19.74
N ILE A 318 15.67 34.44 -20.84
CA ILE A 318 16.92 34.31 -21.59
C ILE A 318 17.45 35.75 -21.78
N ASP A 319 18.69 35.99 -21.39
CA ASP A 319 19.34 37.31 -21.51
C ASP A 319 18.47 38.47 -20.99
N LYS A 320 17.91 38.32 -19.78
CA LYS A 320 17.00 39.30 -19.14
C LYS A 320 15.68 39.56 -19.88
N LYS A 321 15.35 38.83 -20.95
CA LYS A 321 14.07 38.93 -21.65
C LYS A 321 13.15 37.79 -21.24
N ILE A 322 11.89 38.09 -20.97
CA ILE A 322 10.85 37.13 -20.55
C ILE A 322 10.09 36.66 -21.79
N PHE A 323 10.13 35.38 -22.03
CA PHE A 323 9.37 34.71 -23.08
C PHE A 323 8.19 33.95 -22.43
N LYS A 324 6.97 34.34 -22.83
CA LYS A 324 5.74 33.68 -22.35
C LYS A 324 5.28 32.64 -23.38
N TYR A 325 4.98 31.42 -22.92
CA TYR A 325 4.38 30.42 -23.77
C TYR A 325 2.87 30.68 -23.91
N ASN A 326 2.40 30.98 -25.12
CA ASN A 326 0.98 31.13 -25.46
C ASN A 326 0.54 29.94 -26.31
N ASN A 327 -0.44 29.15 -25.83
CA ASN A 327 -0.99 28.01 -26.56
C ASN A 327 -1.71 28.40 -27.86
N ASN A 328 -2.01 29.70 -28.09
CA ASN A 328 -2.84 30.15 -29.21
C ASN A 328 -2.07 30.67 -30.41
N ILE A 329 -0.73 30.54 -30.43
CA ILE A 329 0.07 31.02 -31.58
C ILE A 329 0.78 29.85 -32.20
N GLN A 330 0.15 29.23 -33.21
CA GLN A 330 0.80 28.41 -34.22
C GLN A 330 1.66 29.29 -35.16
N ASN A 331 2.58 30.08 -34.65
CA ASN A 331 3.54 30.78 -35.47
C ASN A 331 4.89 30.07 -35.43
N ASN A 332 5.21 29.42 -36.52
CA ASN A 332 6.36 28.56 -36.81
C ASN A 332 7.75 29.16 -36.50
N TYR A 333 7.87 30.44 -36.22
CA TYR A 333 9.18 31.07 -35.98
C TYR A 333 9.68 30.91 -34.53
N ASN A 334 8.79 30.93 -33.54
CA ASN A 334 9.21 30.82 -32.14
C ASN A 334 9.49 29.35 -31.73
N LEU A 335 8.89 28.38 -32.39
CA LEU A 335 9.15 26.96 -32.19
C LEU A 335 10.53 26.54 -32.69
N LYS A 336 11.03 27.10 -33.81
CA LYS A 336 12.37 26.83 -34.32
C LYS A 336 13.47 27.35 -33.39
N ILE A 337 13.32 28.54 -32.84
CA ILE A 337 14.28 29.10 -31.86
C ILE A 337 14.25 28.25 -30.58
N PHE A 338 13.10 27.78 -30.15
CA PHE A 338 12.94 26.93 -28.98
C PHE A 338 13.54 25.52 -29.18
N GLN A 339 13.33 24.91 -30.35
CA GLN A 339 13.92 23.61 -30.69
C GLN A 339 15.47 23.71 -30.79
N ILE A 340 16.00 24.75 -31.37
CA ILE A 340 17.45 24.95 -31.48
C ILE A 340 18.08 25.16 -30.11
N PHE A 341 17.44 25.91 -29.19
CA PHE A 341 17.94 26.13 -27.84
C PHE A 341 17.81 24.90 -26.95
N PHE A 342 16.73 24.15 -27.05
CA PHE A 342 16.53 22.90 -26.31
C PHE A 342 17.53 21.82 -26.77
N PHE A 343 17.82 21.73 -28.06
CA PHE A 343 18.86 20.85 -28.61
C PHE A 343 20.26 21.22 -28.13
N HIS A 344 20.56 22.50 -27.96
CA HIS A 344 21.87 22.96 -27.46
C HIS A 344 22.04 22.78 -25.96
N LEU A 345 20.96 22.79 -25.17
CA LEU A 345 20.98 22.47 -23.73
C LEU A 345 21.07 20.97 -23.42
N LEU A 346 20.65 20.12 -24.38
CA LEU A 346 20.75 18.66 -24.26
C LEU A 346 22.11 18.10 -24.77
N GLN A 347 22.91 18.92 -25.44
CA GLN A 347 24.27 18.55 -25.92
C GLN A 347 25.42 19.03 -25.01
N LYS A 348 25.14 19.75 -23.95
CA LYS A 348 26.06 20.05 -22.84
C LYS A 348 25.67 19.27 -21.60
#